data_64d4c21cba84de1a495170b376961b5e
#
_entry.id   64d4c21cba84de1a495170b376961b5e
#
_cell.length_a   1.000
_cell.length_b   1.000
_cell.length_c   1.000
_cell.angle_alpha   90.00
_cell.angle_beta   90.00
_cell.angle_gamma   90.00
#
_symmetry.space_group_name_H-M   'P 1'
#
loop_
_entity.id
_entity.type
_entity.pdbx_description
1 polymer ?
#
loop_
_entity_poly.entity_id
_entity_poly.type
_entity_poly.pdbx_seq_one_letter_code
_entity_poly.pdbx_strand_id
1 'polypeptide(L)'
;AEQQQLACASARSRCQRFATAAAQGLLFVFAGDPNASEAVPLPLVTPLEQPGWLVQGTFRDLPMDALTVLENVLDVSHVPFTHHRTVGRRDNAAPVDAELTSFGPEGFTGLWPEGPRKGRLGSQHTTFVGPSLMWHDLTAKGFGRIMTVVYATPIRPGECRIFARFPFQFSSPVPKLLVGLRPTWLQHIGNHTVLDDDQIFLHWQERALAARGGSAAFEQACYLPTGADLYVRTLHRWVRELAGGPFAPDAPLPPRQTNAVLLERWQAHTRHCRACSGALRRIRQGRPVLVVALAIELLLAASPLPLPLKLTLVVLLITSGLLLRQLNRWERLLLQGDGHAPRNR
;
A
#
# COMPACT_ATOMS: atom_id res chain seq x y z
N ALA A 1 12.77 48.22 -14.37
CA ALA A 1 12.67 48.11 -12.91
C ALA A 1 11.25 48.33 -12.42
N GLU A 2 10.54 49.38 -12.83
CA GLU A 2 9.20 49.74 -12.34
C GLU A 2 8.14 48.73 -12.74
N GLN A 3 8.11 48.26 -13.99
CA GLN A 3 7.18 47.21 -14.47
C GLN A 3 7.43 45.86 -13.76
N GLN A 4 8.67 45.58 -13.41
CA GLN A 4 9.03 44.35 -12.68
C GLN A 4 8.58 44.43 -11.22
N GLN A 5 8.65 45.60 -10.60
CA GLN A 5 8.11 45.83 -9.26
C GLN A 5 6.58 45.72 -9.22
N LEU A 6 5.90 46.30 -10.21
CA LEU A 6 4.46 46.21 -10.35
C LEU A 6 4.01 44.73 -10.57
N ALA A 7 4.73 43.97 -11.39
CA ALA A 7 4.45 42.56 -11.61
C ALA A 7 4.63 41.72 -10.32
N CYS A 8 5.71 41.95 -9.58
CA CYS A 8 5.96 41.26 -8.31
C CYS A 8 4.99 41.67 -7.19
N ALA A 9 4.44 42.87 -7.23
CA ALA A 9 3.44 43.34 -6.27
C ALA A 9 2.02 42.81 -6.54
N SER A 10 1.77 42.32 -7.75
CA SER A 10 0.46 41.81 -8.14
C SER A 10 0.10 40.53 -7.36
N ALA A 11 -1.15 40.44 -6.87
CA ALA A 11 -1.67 39.20 -6.26
C ALA A 11 -1.62 38.01 -7.23
N ARG A 12 -1.68 38.26 -8.55
CA ARG A 12 -1.59 37.24 -9.61
C ARG A 12 -0.18 36.64 -9.76
N SER A 13 0.85 37.30 -9.26
CA SER A 13 2.23 36.80 -9.27
C SER A 13 2.59 36.00 -8.00
N ARG A 14 1.68 35.91 -7.04
CA ARG A 14 1.88 35.18 -5.78
C ARG A 14 1.44 33.73 -5.92
N CYS A 15 2.34 32.79 -5.60
CA CYS A 15 1.96 31.40 -5.41
C CYS A 15 1.52 31.17 -3.96
N GLN A 16 0.51 30.33 -3.80
CA GLN A 16 0.15 29.84 -2.47
C GLN A 16 1.32 29.07 -1.87
N ARG A 17 1.67 29.37 -0.62
CA ARG A 17 2.71 28.67 0.13
C ARG A 17 2.08 27.74 1.14
N PHE A 18 2.66 26.57 1.32
CA PHE A 18 2.29 25.61 2.34
C PHE A 18 3.47 25.38 3.28
N ALA A 19 3.21 25.24 4.56
CA ALA A 19 4.22 24.77 5.50
C ALA A 19 4.54 23.30 5.21
N THR A 20 5.82 22.98 5.23
CA THR A 20 6.31 21.63 4.93
C THR A 20 7.31 21.18 5.98
N ALA A 21 7.30 19.88 6.28
CA ALA A 21 8.27 19.25 7.15
C ALA A 21 8.67 17.87 6.62
N ALA A 22 9.94 17.50 6.82
CA ALA A 22 10.43 16.17 6.47
C ALA A 22 10.72 15.37 7.75
N ALA A 23 10.07 14.23 7.92
CA ALA A 23 10.29 13.36 9.06
C ALA A 23 10.05 11.89 8.66
N GLN A 24 10.78 10.96 9.29
CA GLN A 24 10.65 9.52 9.09
C GLN A 24 10.68 9.08 7.60
N GLY A 25 11.40 9.84 6.72
CA GLY A 25 11.49 9.56 5.29
C GLY A 25 10.26 9.95 4.47
N LEU A 26 9.35 10.74 5.02
CA LEU A 26 8.19 11.32 4.35
C LEU A 26 8.31 12.85 4.33
N LEU A 27 7.71 13.46 3.31
CA LEU A 27 7.47 14.90 3.24
C LEU A 27 6.01 15.15 3.62
N PHE A 28 5.81 15.95 4.66
CA PHE A 28 4.51 16.41 5.12
C PHE A 28 4.23 17.80 4.57
N VAL A 29 2.99 18.03 4.15
CA VAL A 29 2.50 19.33 3.70
C VAL A 29 1.28 19.67 4.54
N PHE A 30 1.32 20.82 5.21
CA PHE A 30 0.18 21.32 5.98
C PHE A 30 -0.75 22.11 5.05
N ALA A 31 -1.96 21.60 4.88
CA ALA A 31 -2.95 22.16 3.94
C ALA A 31 -3.75 23.35 4.53
N GLY A 32 -3.52 23.71 5.79
CA GLY A 32 -4.15 24.83 6.47
C GLY A 32 -3.39 26.16 6.33
N ASP A 33 -3.72 27.14 7.16
CA ASP A 33 -2.98 28.37 7.28
C ASP A 33 -1.52 28.06 7.73
N PRO A 34 -0.50 28.45 6.94
CA PRO A 34 0.90 28.20 7.31
C PRO A 34 1.28 28.69 8.72
N ASN A 35 0.66 29.76 9.20
CA ASN A 35 0.92 30.31 10.53
C ASN A 35 0.41 29.41 11.68
N ALA A 36 -0.58 28.57 11.41
CA ALA A 36 -1.12 27.59 12.35
C ALA A 36 -0.31 26.28 12.37
N SER A 37 0.62 26.09 11.45
CA SER A 37 1.32 24.80 11.29
C SER A 37 2.20 24.43 12.50
N GLU A 38 2.74 25.39 13.24
CA GLU A 38 3.55 25.15 14.42
C GLU A 38 2.75 24.59 15.62
N ALA A 39 1.46 24.89 15.66
CA ALA A 39 0.56 24.39 16.71
C ALA A 39 0.03 22.96 16.44
N VAL A 40 0.23 22.44 15.23
CA VAL A 40 -0.28 21.12 14.82
C VAL A 40 0.87 20.13 14.77
N PRO A 41 0.91 19.11 15.65
CA PRO A 41 1.96 18.12 15.64
C PRO A 41 1.94 17.29 14.35
N LEU A 42 3.13 16.91 13.86
CA LEU A 42 3.22 15.97 12.74
C LEU A 42 2.64 14.61 13.15
N PRO A 43 1.85 13.96 12.29
CA PRO A 43 1.33 12.62 12.53
C PRO A 43 2.45 11.58 12.35
N LEU A 44 3.33 11.45 13.35
CA LEU A 44 4.47 10.56 13.33
C LEU A 44 4.14 9.21 13.98
N VAL A 45 4.81 8.17 13.53
CA VAL A 45 4.74 6.83 14.13
C VAL A 45 5.81 6.76 15.22
N THR A 46 5.44 7.10 16.44
CA THR A 46 6.35 7.22 17.59
C THR A 46 7.28 6.01 17.78
N PRO A 47 6.83 4.75 17.66
CA PRO A 47 7.73 3.61 17.77
C PRO A 47 8.91 3.61 16.79
N LEU A 48 8.78 4.26 15.63
CA LEU A 48 9.85 4.30 14.60
C LEU A 48 11.01 5.24 14.96
N GLU A 49 10.88 6.04 16.00
CA GLU A 49 11.98 6.85 16.52
C GLU A 49 13.03 6.02 17.27
N GLN A 50 12.64 4.80 17.68
CA GLN A 50 13.56 3.85 18.27
C GLN A 50 14.52 3.26 17.24
N PRO A 51 15.78 2.94 17.59
CA PRO A 51 16.73 2.36 16.65
C PRO A 51 16.40 0.90 16.29
N GLY A 52 17.00 0.41 15.22
CA GLY A 52 16.97 -1.01 14.85
C GLY A 52 15.90 -1.43 13.85
N TRP A 53 15.05 -0.52 13.42
CA TRP A 53 14.03 -0.81 12.40
C TRP A 53 14.62 -0.98 11.00
N LEU A 54 14.15 -1.98 10.27
CA LEU A 54 14.25 -2.09 8.82
C LEU A 54 12.88 -1.74 8.24
N VAL A 55 12.78 -0.59 7.59
CA VAL A 55 11.51 -0.11 7.05
C VAL A 55 11.44 -0.38 5.55
N GLN A 56 10.51 -1.23 5.15
CA GLN A 56 10.09 -1.34 3.75
C GLN A 56 8.88 -0.45 3.53
N GLY A 57 8.75 0.15 2.36
CA GLY A 57 7.61 1.01 2.09
C GLY A 57 7.29 1.07 0.61
N THR A 58 6.06 1.39 0.31
CA THR A 58 5.58 1.70 -1.03
C THR A 58 4.54 2.80 -0.98
N PHE A 59 4.27 3.41 -2.12
CA PHE A 59 3.11 4.30 -2.30
C PHE A 59 2.33 3.87 -3.53
N ARG A 60 1.06 4.22 -3.58
CA ARG A 60 0.22 4.00 -4.76
C ARG A 60 -0.98 4.94 -4.75
N ASP A 61 -1.36 5.44 -5.92
CA ASP A 61 -2.65 6.10 -6.10
C ASP A 61 -3.73 5.02 -6.23
N LEU A 62 -4.79 5.18 -5.44
CA LEU A 62 -5.89 4.24 -5.37
C LEU A 62 -7.19 4.92 -5.81
N PRO A 63 -8.03 4.26 -6.62
CA PRO A 63 -9.27 4.83 -7.15
C PRO A 63 -10.44 4.70 -6.15
N MET A 64 -10.20 5.14 -4.92
CA MET A 64 -11.17 5.20 -3.82
C MET A 64 -10.75 6.25 -2.79
N ASP A 65 -11.67 6.68 -1.94
CA ASP A 65 -11.41 7.67 -0.91
C ASP A 65 -10.46 7.15 0.19
N ALA A 66 -9.75 8.07 0.81
CA ALA A 66 -8.87 7.79 1.94
C ALA A 66 -9.62 7.10 3.09
N LEU A 67 -10.87 7.47 3.34
CA LEU A 67 -11.70 6.86 4.38
C LEU A 67 -11.99 5.38 4.07
N THR A 68 -12.29 5.02 2.83
CA THR A 68 -12.50 3.63 2.40
C THR A 68 -11.23 2.78 2.59
N VAL A 69 -10.05 3.37 2.32
CA VAL A 69 -8.78 2.69 2.58
C VAL A 69 -8.53 2.49 4.07
N LEU A 70 -8.76 3.52 4.89
CA LEU A 70 -8.61 3.44 6.34
C LEU A 70 -9.57 2.43 6.96
N GLU A 71 -10.82 2.39 6.50
CA GLU A 71 -11.81 1.37 6.88
C GLU A 71 -11.26 -0.04 6.64
N ASN A 72 -10.76 -0.31 5.44
CA ASN A 72 -10.22 -1.62 5.08
C ASN A 72 -9.00 -2.01 5.93
N VAL A 73 -8.03 -1.11 6.11
CA VAL A 73 -6.82 -1.46 6.88
C VAL A 73 -7.07 -1.57 8.39
N LEU A 74 -8.11 -0.94 8.91
CA LEU A 74 -8.57 -1.09 10.30
C LEU A 74 -9.38 -2.36 10.53
N ASP A 75 -10.02 -2.91 9.50
CA ASP A 75 -10.69 -4.20 9.56
C ASP A 75 -9.67 -5.34 9.53
N VAL A 76 -9.24 -5.80 10.70
CA VAL A 76 -8.29 -6.91 10.80
C VAL A 76 -8.88 -8.27 10.40
N SER A 77 -10.20 -8.37 10.33
CA SER A 77 -10.93 -9.62 10.05
C SER A 77 -10.90 -10.02 8.58
N HIS A 78 -10.72 -9.08 7.64
CA HIS A 78 -10.64 -9.36 6.21
C HIS A 78 -9.39 -10.15 5.80
N VAL A 79 -8.26 -9.97 6.54
CA VAL A 79 -6.94 -10.47 6.15
C VAL A 79 -6.89 -11.98 5.85
N PRO A 80 -7.45 -12.89 6.66
CA PRO A 80 -7.46 -14.32 6.37
C PRO A 80 -8.19 -14.69 5.09
N PHE A 81 -9.19 -13.92 4.70
CA PHE A 81 -10.10 -14.19 3.60
C PHE A 81 -9.64 -13.53 2.31
N THR A 82 -9.57 -12.21 2.29
CA THR A 82 -9.21 -11.40 1.12
C THR A 82 -7.78 -11.68 0.68
N HIS A 83 -6.87 -11.74 1.62
CA HIS A 83 -5.46 -12.01 1.34
C HIS A 83 -5.09 -13.50 1.39
N HIS A 84 -6.06 -14.40 1.18
CA HIS A 84 -5.78 -15.83 1.15
C HIS A 84 -4.75 -16.16 0.06
N ARG A 85 -3.68 -16.88 0.43
CA ARG A 85 -2.52 -17.23 -0.42
C ARG A 85 -1.60 -16.06 -0.81
N THR A 86 -1.81 -14.86 -0.27
CA THR A 86 -0.85 -13.76 -0.33
C THR A 86 -0.18 -13.59 1.03
N VAL A 87 -0.73 -12.78 1.92
CA VAL A 87 -0.22 -12.57 3.29
C VAL A 87 -1.09 -13.24 4.35
N GLY A 88 -2.28 -13.70 3.98
CA GLY A 88 -3.26 -14.38 4.84
C GLY A 88 -3.51 -15.84 4.46
N ARG A 89 -4.21 -16.56 5.34
CA ARG A 89 -4.74 -17.91 5.11
C ARG A 89 -6.07 -18.06 5.84
N ARG A 90 -7.09 -18.66 5.21
CA ARG A 90 -8.41 -18.92 5.82
C ARG A 90 -8.31 -19.74 7.11
N ASP A 91 -7.37 -20.69 7.16
CA ASP A 91 -7.13 -21.51 8.35
C ASP A 91 -6.68 -20.70 9.58
N ASN A 92 -6.23 -19.46 9.37
CA ASN A 92 -5.85 -18.53 10.42
C ASN A 92 -7.03 -17.66 10.90
N ALA A 93 -8.22 -17.80 10.31
CA ALA A 93 -9.39 -17.07 10.75
C ALA A 93 -9.77 -17.53 12.17
N ALA A 94 -10.11 -16.57 13.00
CA ALA A 94 -10.56 -16.73 14.37
C ALA A 94 -11.46 -15.57 14.74
N PRO A 95 -12.28 -15.67 15.78
CA PRO A 95 -12.97 -14.50 16.35
C PRO A 95 -11.97 -13.40 16.66
N VAL A 96 -12.39 -12.15 16.45
CA VAL A 96 -11.60 -10.96 16.81
C VAL A 96 -12.26 -10.35 18.04
N ASP A 97 -11.63 -10.54 19.18
CA ASP A 97 -12.07 -9.95 20.44
C ASP A 97 -11.19 -8.73 20.76
N ALA A 98 -11.47 -7.67 20.03
CA ALA A 98 -10.75 -6.41 20.15
C ALA A 98 -11.45 -5.45 21.10
N GLU A 99 -10.68 -4.66 21.81
CA GLU A 99 -11.16 -3.63 22.74
C GLU A 99 -10.61 -2.25 22.35
N LEU A 100 -11.40 -1.22 22.67
CA LEU A 100 -10.99 0.18 22.49
C LEU A 100 -10.32 0.64 23.77
N THR A 101 -9.08 1.11 23.67
CA THR A 101 -8.31 1.58 24.84
C THR A 101 -8.32 3.09 25.00
N SER A 102 -8.53 3.85 23.91
CA SER A 102 -8.76 5.30 23.96
C SER A 102 -9.59 5.76 22.77
N PHE A 103 -10.31 6.90 22.93
CA PHE A 103 -11.03 7.58 21.86
C PHE A 103 -11.07 9.08 22.13
N GLY A 104 -10.76 9.91 21.15
CA GLY A 104 -10.77 11.36 21.27
C GLY A 104 -10.58 12.09 19.94
N PRO A 105 -10.48 13.43 19.97
CA PRO A 105 -10.35 14.24 18.76
C PRO A 105 -9.16 13.87 17.88
N GLU A 106 -8.06 13.43 18.48
CA GLU A 106 -6.83 13.07 17.76
C GLU A 106 -6.89 11.68 17.13
N GLY A 107 -7.89 10.85 17.49
CA GLY A 107 -8.03 9.50 16.98
C GLY A 107 -8.41 8.50 18.07
N PHE A 108 -7.96 7.26 17.93
CA PHE A 108 -8.22 6.19 18.90
C PHE A 108 -7.11 5.15 18.94
N THR A 109 -7.07 4.41 20.04
CA THR A 109 -6.22 3.22 20.17
C THR A 109 -7.06 2.02 20.59
N GLY A 110 -6.58 0.84 20.22
CA GLY A 110 -7.24 -0.41 20.58
C GLY A 110 -6.24 -1.55 20.73
N LEU A 111 -6.70 -2.60 21.39
CA LEU A 111 -5.95 -3.82 21.67
C LEU A 111 -6.76 -5.04 21.24
N TRP A 112 -6.11 -5.94 20.51
CA TRP A 112 -6.58 -7.30 20.33
C TRP A 112 -5.63 -8.25 21.07
N PRO A 113 -6.01 -8.73 22.28
CA PRO A 113 -5.10 -9.46 23.17
C PRO A 113 -4.57 -10.76 22.59
N GLU A 114 -5.42 -11.56 21.93
CA GLU A 114 -4.99 -12.78 21.26
C GLU A 114 -4.13 -12.46 20.03
N GLY A 115 -4.55 -11.49 19.24
CA GLY A 115 -3.91 -11.08 18.01
C GLY A 115 -4.04 -12.07 16.85
N PRO A 116 -3.42 -11.75 15.69
CA PRO A 116 -3.62 -12.49 14.44
C PRO A 116 -3.06 -13.91 14.47
N ARG A 117 -3.59 -14.74 13.54
CA ARG A 117 -3.17 -16.12 13.35
C ARG A 117 -3.33 -16.99 14.60
N LYS A 118 -4.44 -16.81 15.32
CA LYS A 118 -4.74 -17.54 16.57
C LYS A 118 -3.61 -17.35 17.59
N GLY A 119 -3.24 -16.08 17.83
CA GLY A 119 -2.22 -15.69 18.81
C GLY A 119 -0.75 -15.93 18.40
N ARG A 120 -0.48 -16.49 17.23
CA ARG A 120 0.91 -16.81 16.80
C ARG A 120 1.76 -15.56 16.56
N LEU A 121 1.14 -14.42 16.26
CA LEU A 121 1.83 -13.15 16.07
C LEU A 121 1.83 -12.28 17.35
N GLY A 122 1.26 -12.78 18.44
CA GLY A 122 1.11 -12.01 19.68
C GLY A 122 -0.01 -10.98 19.61
N SER A 123 -0.21 -10.23 20.69
CA SER A 123 -1.21 -9.18 20.78
C SER A 123 -0.98 -8.11 19.70
N GLN A 124 -2.09 -7.53 19.21
CA GLN A 124 -2.05 -6.45 18.22
C GLN A 124 -2.53 -5.15 18.87
N HIS A 125 -1.66 -4.16 18.87
CA HIS A 125 -2.02 -2.79 19.20
C HIS A 125 -2.36 -2.05 17.92
N THR A 126 -3.54 -1.43 17.89
CA THR A 126 -4.01 -0.63 16.77
C THR A 126 -4.05 0.83 17.20
N THR A 127 -3.49 1.72 16.38
CA THR A 127 -3.55 3.16 16.59
C THR A 127 -4.05 3.83 15.33
N PHE A 128 -5.04 4.69 15.47
CA PHE A 128 -5.47 5.64 14.45
C PHE A 128 -5.19 7.05 14.94
N VAL A 129 -4.51 7.84 14.11
CA VAL A 129 -4.25 9.27 14.33
C VAL A 129 -4.91 10.04 13.19
N GLY A 130 -5.92 10.81 13.52
CA GLY A 130 -6.65 11.60 12.55
C GLY A 130 -5.77 12.61 11.82
N PRO A 131 -6.08 12.93 10.56
CA PRO A 131 -7.18 12.35 9.78
C PRO A 131 -6.79 11.14 8.92
N SER A 132 -5.49 10.78 8.81
CA SER A 132 -5.03 9.93 7.72
C SER A 132 -4.05 8.81 8.07
N LEU A 133 -3.60 8.73 9.32
CA LEU A 133 -2.59 7.78 9.76
C LEU A 133 -3.20 6.67 10.63
N MET A 134 -2.84 5.43 10.32
CA MET A 134 -3.06 4.31 11.22
C MET A 134 -1.86 3.37 11.24
N TRP A 135 -1.70 2.61 12.31
CA TRP A 135 -0.80 1.47 12.32
C TRP A 135 -1.27 0.35 13.24
N HIS A 136 -0.88 -0.86 12.84
CA HIS A 136 -0.90 -2.04 13.68
C HIS A 136 0.51 -2.36 14.15
N ASP A 137 0.65 -2.72 15.40
CA ASP A 137 1.92 -3.07 16.05
C ASP A 137 1.80 -4.44 16.71
N LEU A 138 2.68 -5.34 16.33
CA LEU A 138 2.67 -6.75 16.70
C LEU A 138 4.04 -7.16 17.22
N THR A 139 4.08 -7.94 18.30
CA THR A 139 5.31 -8.55 18.80
C THR A 139 5.24 -10.06 18.68
N ALA A 140 5.78 -10.59 17.59
CA ALA A 140 5.80 -12.02 17.29
C ALA A 140 6.94 -12.72 18.01
N LYS A 141 6.62 -13.75 18.81
CA LYS A 141 7.63 -14.55 19.53
C LYS A 141 8.64 -15.16 18.58
N GLY A 142 9.93 -14.97 18.84
CA GLY A 142 11.03 -15.52 18.05
C GLY A 142 11.32 -14.81 16.73
N PHE A 143 10.45 -13.91 16.27
CA PHE A 143 10.64 -13.14 15.03
C PHE A 143 11.03 -11.68 15.31
N GLY A 144 10.38 -11.06 16.26
CA GLY A 144 10.57 -9.67 16.65
C GLY A 144 9.30 -8.85 16.51
N ARG A 145 9.44 -7.53 16.38
CA ARG A 145 8.33 -6.58 16.25
C ARG A 145 8.04 -6.28 14.78
N ILE A 146 6.78 -6.27 14.43
CA ILE A 146 6.30 -6.05 13.07
C ILE A 146 5.24 -4.96 13.12
N MET A 147 5.33 -4.00 12.21
CA MET A 147 4.27 -2.99 12.08
C MET A 147 3.72 -2.96 10.67
N THR A 148 2.46 -2.59 10.55
CA THR A 148 1.82 -2.15 9.31
C THR A 148 1.38 -0.71 9.52
N VAL A 149 1.97 0.22 8.78
CA VAL A 149 1.70 1.65 8.89
C VAL A 149 1.12 2.15 7.58
N VAL A 150 0.01 2.87 7.64
CA VAL A 150 -0.66 3.41 6.48
C VAL A 150 -1.00 4.87 6.69
N TYR A 151 -0.55 5.71 5.75
CA TYR A 151 -1.05 7.07 5.55
C TYR A 151 -1.94 7.05 4.32
N ALA A 152 -3.20 7.44 4.47
CA ALA A 152 -4.15 7.58 3.36
C ALA A 152 -4.39 9.07 3.10
N THR A 153 -3.75 9.61 2.07
CA THR A 153 -3.79 11.04 1.73
C THR A 153 -4.85 11.28 0.65
N PRO A 154 -5.91 12.06 0.92
CA PRO A 154 -6.91 12.40 -0.07
C PRO A 154 -6.29 13.17 -1.26
N ILE A 155 -6.72 12.87 -2.48
CA ILE A 155 -6.37 13.61 -3.70
C ILE A 155 -7.59 14.37 -4.22
N ARG A 156 -8.70 13.67 -4.41
CA ARG A 156 -10.01 14.16 -4.81
C ARG A 156 -11.07 13.13 -4.45
N PRO A 157 -12.36 13.44 -4.48
CA PRO A 157 -13.41 12.45 -4.23
C PRO A 157 -13.21 11.19 -5.08
N GLY A 158 -13.20 10.02 -4.42
CA GLY A 158 -12.96 8.73 -5.05
C GLY A 158 -11.52 8.46 -5.46
N GLU A 159 -10.53 9.22 -4.94
CA GLU A 159 -9.11 8.99 -5.19
C GLU A 159 -8.24 9.42 -4.01
N CYS A 160 -7.35 8.54 -3.58
CA CYS A 160 -6.34 8.85 -2.56
C CYS A 160 -4.97 8.30 -2.93
N ARG A 161 -3.93 8.80 -2.25
CA ARG A 161 -2.59 8.21 -2.26
C ARG A 161 -2.31 7.52 -0.94
N ILE A 162 -2.01 6.23 -1.00
CA ILE A 162 -1.53 5.48 0.15
C ILE A 162 -0.01 5.52 0.21
N PHE A 163 0.52 5.74 1.43
CA PHE A 163 1.90 5.42 1.77
C PHE A 163 1.86 4.28 2.79
N ALA A 164 2.12 3.06 2.30
CA ALA A 164 2.18 1.87 3.15
C ALA A 164 3.62 1.60 3.55
N ARG A 165 3.86 1.41 4.84
CA ARG A 165 5.18 1.12 5.40
C ARG A 165 5.10 -0.14 6.26
N PHE A 166 6.12 -0.94 6.17
CA PHE A 166 6.24 -2.21 6.89
C PHE A 166 7.56 -2.22 7.67
N PRO A 167 7.56 -1.66 8.87
CA PRO A 167 8.71 -1.69 9.77
C PRO A 167 8.88 -3.07 10.40
N PHE A 168 10.11 -3.55 10.43
CA PHE A 168 10.51 -4.80 11.09
C PHE A 168 11.67 -4.52 12.05
N GLN A 169 11.55 -4.98 13.28
CA GLN A 169 12.62 -4.98 14.24
C GLN A 169 12.88 -6.45 14.60
N PHE A 170 13.80 -7.06 13.86
CA PHE A 170 14.07 -8.50 13.96
C PHE A 170 14.83 -8.85 15.22
N SER A 171 14.44 -9.96 15.88
CA SER A 171 15.17 -10.53 17.01
C SER A 171 16.47 -11.28 16.59
N SER A 172 16.68 -11.49 15.28
CA SER A 172 17.81 -12.22 14.71
C SER A 172 18.35 -11.48 13.46
N PRO A 173 19.68 -11.53 13.19
CA PRO A 173 20.27 -10.90 12.02
C PRO A 173 19.92 -11.58 10.69
N VAL A 174 19.63 -12.88 10.68
CA VAL A 174 19.38 -13.64 9.45
C VAL A 174 18.13 -13.16 8.71
N PRO A 175 16.94 -13.06 9.32
CA PRO A 175 15.78 -12.49 8.66
C PRO A 175 16.00 -11.04 8.20
N LYS A 176 16.71 -10.23 8.99
CA LYS A 176 17.07 -8.84 8.64
C LYS A 176 17.88 -8.79 7.35
N LEU A 177 18.88 -9.66 7.21
CA LEU A 177 19.72 -9.76 6.01
C LEU A 177 18.88 -10.19 4.80
N LEU A 178 18.10 -11.26 4.91
CA LEU A 178 17.29 -11.80 3.81
C LEU A 178 16.25 -10.78 3.31
N VAL A 179 15.59 -10.08 4.22
CA VAL A 179 14.62 -9.04 3.88
C VAL A 179 15.32 -7.82 3.29
N GLY A 180 16.49 -7.43 3.83
CA GLY A 180 17.29 -6.30 3.35
C GLY A 180 17.91 -6.49 1.96
N LEU A 181 18.25 -7.73 1.59
CA LEU A 181 18.82 -8.05 0.28
C LEU A 181 17.80 -8.02 -0.86
N ARG A 182 16.52 -8.09 -0.55
CA ARG A 182 15.48 -8.09 -1.57
C ARG A 182 15.40 -6.71 -2.27
N PRO A 183 15.55 -6.62 -3.60
CA PRO A 183 15.47 -5.35 -4.31
C PRO A 183 14.13 -4.63 -4.09
N THR A 184 14.16 -3.32 -3.89
CA THR A 184 12.97 -2.49 -3.60
C THR A 184 11.86 -2.67 -4.63
N TRP A 185 12.17 -2.71 -5.93
CA TRP A 185 11.15 -2.89 -6.97
C TRP A 185 10.45 -4.26 -6.86
N LEU A 186 11.15 -5.30 -6.40
CA LEU A 186 10.55 -6.63 -6.19
C LEU A 186 9.68 -6.66 -4.94
N GLN A 187 10.04 -5.89 -3.90
CA GLN A 187 9.17 -5.67 -2.74
C GLN A 187 7.88 -4.95 -3.16
N HIS A 188 7.99 -3.88 -3.98
CA HIS A 188 6.84 -3.15 -4.48
C HIS A 188 5.89 -4.03 -5.29
N ILE A 189 6.40 -4.91 -6.16
CA ILE A 189 5.54 -5.88 -6.88
C ILE A 189 4.74 -6.72 -5.88
N GLY A 190 5.39 -7.24 -4.82
CA GLY A 190 4.72 -8.03 -3.78
C GLY A 190 3.65 -7.23 -3.03
N ASN A 191 4.00 -6.02 -2.57
CA ASN A 191 3.08 -5.15 -1.84
C ASN A 191 1.87 -4.75 -2.69
N HIS A 192 2.09 -4.44 -3.97
CA HIS A 192 1.00 -4.11 -4.89
C HIS A 192 0.10 -5.31 -5.20
N THR A 193 0.64 -6.53 -5.18
CA THR A 193 -0.19 -7.75 -5.32
C THR A 193 -1.14 -7.92 -4.14
N VAL A 194 -0.71 -7.54 -2.93
CA VAL A 194 -1.60 -7.51 -1.75
C VAL A 194 -2.68 -6.44 -1.90
N LEU A 195 -2.30 -5.23 -2.30
CA LEU A 195 -3.28 -4.14 -2.55
C LEU A 195 -4.29 -4.48 -3.64
N ASP A 196 -3.89 -5.21 -4.68
CA ASP A 196 -4.80 -5.63 -5.75
C ASP A 196 -5.89 -6.59 -5.25
N ASP A 197 -5.63 -7.35 -4.18
CA ASP A 197 -6.62 -8.26 -3.57
C ASP A 197 -7.85 -7.49 -3.05
N ASP A 198 -7.66 -6.25 -2.57
CA ASP A 198 -8.72 -5.40 -1.99
C ASP A 198 -9.34 -4.42 -2.99
N GLN A 199 -8.54 -3.90 -3.89
CA GLN A 199 -8.82 -2.69 -4.64
C GLN A 199 -10.12 -2.72 -5.45
N ILE A 200 -10.45 -3.88 -6.03
CA ILE A 200 -11.64 -4.01 -6.89
C ILE A 200 -12.93 -3.88 -6.09
N PHE A 201 -13.03 -4.61 -4.98
CA PHE A 201 -14.27 -4.61 -4.21
C PHE A 201 -14.40 -3.33 -3.34
N LEU A 202 -13.30 -2.76 -2.86
CA LEU A 202 -13.34 -1.47 -2.15
C LEU A 202 -13.86 -0.35 -3.06
N HIS A 203 -13.38 -0.30 -4.30
CA HIS A 203 -13.90 0.64 -5.28
C HIS A 203 -15.41 0.49 -5.52
N TRP A 204 -15.93 -0.75 -5.50
CA TRP A 204 -17.35 -1.01 -5.66
C TRP A 204 -18.16 -0.74 -4.40
N GLN A 205 -17.61 -1.09 -3.23
CA GLN A 205 -18.21 -0.84 -1.92
C GLN A 205 -18.47 0.65 -1.72
N GLU A 206 -17.47 1.49 -1.99
CA GLU A 206 -17.59 2.95 -1.88
C GLU A 206 -18.76 3.49 -2.71
N ARG A 207 -18.90 3.05 -3.95
CA ARG A 207 -19.99 3.49 -4.84
C ARG A 207 -21.34 2.93 -4.41
N ALA A 208 -21.38 1.73 -3.87
CA ALA A 208 -22.59 1.15 -3.29
C ALA A 208 -23.02 1.90 -2.02
N LEU A 209 -22.07 2.35 -1.20
CA LEU A 209 -22.33 3.16 -0.02
C LEU A 209 -22.78 4.56 -0.42
N ALA A 210 -22.13 5.21 -1.40
CA ALA A 210 -22.51 6.51 -1.91
C ALA A 210 -23.96 6.52 -2.44
N ALA A 211 -24.36 5.47 -3.16
CA ALA A 211 -25.75 5.32 -3.64
C ALA A 211 -26.79 5.16 -2.51
N ARG A 212 -26.36 4.89 -1.28
CA ARG A 212 -27.22 4.74 -0.09
C ARG A 212 -27.13 5.93 0.87
N GLY A 213 -26.47 7.01 0.50
CA GLY A 213 -26.32 8.21 1.33
C GLY A 213 -24.92 8.45 1.89
N GLY A 214 -23.92 7.67 1.41
CA GLY A 214 -22.52 7.87 1.77
C GLY A 214 -22.21 7.55 3.24
N SER A 215 -21.15 8.16 3.76
CA SER A 215 -20.67 7.96 5.14
C SER A 215 -21.72 8.33 6.20
N ALA A 216 -22.62 9.27 5.91
CA ALA A 216 -23.71 9.65 6.83
C ALA A 216 -24.71 8.52 7.07
N ALA A 217 -24.90 7.65 6.06
CA ALA A 217 -25.80 6.50 6.12
C ALA A 217 -25.08 5.17 6.42
N PHE A 218 -23.82 5.21 6.82
CA PHE A 218 -22.98 4.01 6.96
C PHE A 218 -23.62 2.95 7.89
N GLU A 219 -24.10 3.35 9.06
CA GLU A 219 -24.69 2.42 10.05
C GLU A 219 -26.01 1.78 9.54
N GLN A 220 -26.76 2.49 8.67
CA GLN A 220 -27.97 1.95 8.05
C GLN A 220 -27.65 1.08 6.81
N ALA A 221 -26.54 1.39 6.13
CA ALA A 221 -26.13 0.71 4.91
C ALA A 221 -25.33 -0.57 5.16
N CYS A 222 -24.64 -0.65 6.31
CA CYS A 222 -23.71 -1.72 6.66
C CYS A 222 -24.15 -2.43 7.95
N TYR A 223 -24.26 -3.75 7.88
CA TYR A 223 -24.54 -4.57 9.06
C TYR A 223 -23.24 -5.04 9.69
N LEU A 224 -22.91 -4.50 10.86
CA LEU A 224 -21.64 -4.71 11.58
C LEU A 224 -21.89 -5.22 13.01
N PRO A 225 -22.28 -6.51 13.17
CA PRO A 225 -22.77 -7.03 14.46
C PRO A 225 -21.67 -7.56 15.37
N THR A 226 -20.41 -7.68 14.89
CA THR A 226 -19.36 -8.42 15.62
C THR A 226 -18.33 -7.54 16.29
N GLY A 227 -17.57 -8.11 17.23
CA GLY A 227 -16.41 -7.44 17.84
C GLY A 227 -15.32 -7.11 16.82
N ALA A 228 -15.23 -7.88 15.72
CA ALA A 228 -14.29 -7.62 14.63
C ALA A 228 -14.51 -6.26 13.94
N ASP A 229 -15.74 -5.75 13.98
CA ASP A 229 -16.15 -4.49 13.36
C ASP A 229 -15.84 -3.25 14.22
N LEU A 230 -15.29 -3.44 15.43
CA LEU A 230 -15.09 -2.38 16.41
C LEU A 230 -14.34 -1.17 15.86
N TYR A 231 -13.20 -1.39 15.22
CA TYR A 231 -12.36 -0.29 14.72
C TYR A 231 -12.99 0.43 13.54
N VAL A 232 -13.68 -0.29 12.67
CA VAL A 232 -14.43 0.28 11.54
C VAL A 232 -15.55 1.18 12.04
N ARG A 233 -16.38 0.70 12.98
CA ARG A 233 -17.43 1.53 13.62
C ARG A 233 -16.84 2.74 14.34
N THR A 234 -15.70 2.57 15.01
CA THR A 234 -15.03 3.66 15.72
C THR A 234 -14.50 4.72 14.76
N LEU A 235 -13.95 4.32 13.61
CA LEU A 235 -13.52 5.26 12.57
C LEU A 235 -14.71 6.10 12.05
N HIS A 236 -15.82 5.46 11.70
CA HIS A 236 -17.00 6.18 11.20
C HIS A 236 -17.62 7.07 12.28
N ARG A 237 -17.61 6.63 13.55
CA ARG A 237 -17.99 7.47 14.68
C ARG A 237 -17.08 8.70 14.80
N TRP A 238 -15.76 8.52 14.70
CA TRP A 238 -14.79 9.61 14.77
C TRP A 238 -15.01 10.64 13.64
N VAL A 239 -15.22 10.16 12.41
CA VAL A 239 -15.54 11.04 11.27
C VAL A 239 -16.82 11.82 11.49
N ARG A 240 -17.89 11.16 11.95
CA ARG A 240 -19.20 11.78 12.14
C ARG A 240 -19.22 12.79 13.29
N GLU A 241 -18.60 12.45 14.42
CA GLU A 241 -18.71 13.21 15.66
C GLU A 241 -17.64 14.29 15.84
N LEU A 242 -16.44 14.09 15.28
CA LEU A 242 -15.28 14.89 15.63
C LEU A 242 -14.60 15.61 14.45
N ALA A 243 -14.49 14.99 13.29
CA ALA A 243 -13.62 15.51 12.24
C ALA A 243 -14.34 15.90 10.93
N GLY A 244 -15.45 15.24 10.61
CA GLY A 244 -15.98 15.29 9.24
C GLY A 244 -15.12 14.46 8.24
N GLY A 245 -15.56 14.42 6.99
CA GLY A 245 -14.83 13.79 5.89
C GLY A 245 -13.85 14.74 5.21
N PRO A 246 -12.94 14.22 4.36
CA PRO A 246 -11.99 15.05 3.61
C PRO A 246 -12.64 15.90 2.52
N PHE A 247 -13.85 15.56 2.12
CA PHE A 247 -14.64 16.24 1.07
C PHE A 247 -16.06 16.46 1.56
N ALA A 248 -16.81 17.32 0.86
CA ALA A 248 -18.23 17.53 1.12
C ALA A 248 -18.98 16.19 0.99
N PRO A 249 -19.98 15.92 1.87
CA PRO A 249 -20.70 14.65 1.87
C PRO A 249 -21.41 14.31 0.55
N ASP A 250 -21.77 15.32 -0.23
CA ASP A 250 -22.43 15.23 -1.53
C ASP A 250 -21.46 15.33 -2.73
N ALA A 251 -20.14 15.34 -2.46
CA ALA A 251 -19.14 15.40 -3.51
C ALA A 251 -19.28 14.20 -4.47
N PRO A 252 -19.44 14.43 -5.78
CA PRO A 252 -19.70 13.34 -6.72
C PRO A 252 -18.49 12.43 -6.87
N LEU A 253 -18.72 11.14 -6.75
CA LEU A 253 -17.69 10.14 -7.03
C LEU A 253 -17.54 9.94 -8.55
N PRO A 254 -16.32 9.66 -9.03
CA PRO A 254 -16.11 9.21 -10.40
C PRO A 254 -16.90 7.92 -10.68
N PRO A 255 -17.33 7.69 -11.93
CA PRO A 255 -18.05 6.48 -12.30
C PRO A 255 -17.21 5.24 -12.04
N ARG A 256 -17.91 4.09 -11.91
CA ARG A 256 -17.27 2.80 -11.73
C ARG A 256 -16.29 2.49 -12.86
N GLN A 257 -15.09 2.10 -12.52
CA GLN A 257 -14.01 1.79 -13.45
C GLN A 257 -13.92 0.28 -13.72
N THR A 258 -13.30 -0.06 -14.85
CA THR A 258 -13.02 -1.45 -15.21
C THR A 258 -11.86 -2.02 -14.39
N ASN A 259 -11.81 -3.34 -14.22
CA ASN A 259 -10.71 -3.99 -13.49
C ASN A 259 -9.33 -3.67 -14.09
N ALA A 260 -9.25 -3.50 -15.41
CA ALA A 260 -8.01 -3.13 -16.09
C ALA A 260 -7.49 -1.75 -15.64
N VAL A 261 -8.40 -0.79 -15.46
CA VAL A 261 -8.05 0.55 -14.96
C VAL A 261 -7.73 0.51 -13.47
N LEU A 262 -8.53 -0.24 -12.67
CA LEU A 262 -8.30 -0.36 -11.23
C LEU A 262 -6.93 -0.96 -10.91
N LEU A 263 -6.48 -1.95 -11.70
CA LEU A 263 -5.23 -2.68 -11.46
C LEU A 263 -4.03 -2.08 -12.22
N GLU A 264 -4.20 -0.95 -12.89
CA GLU A 264 -3.14 -0.23 -13.57
C GLU A 264 -2.06 0.21 -12.55
N ARG A 265 -0.78 -0.01 -12.89
CA ARG A 265 0.35 0.29 -11.99
C ARG A 265 1.33 1.32 -12.54
N TRP A 266 1.31 1.57 -13.85
CA TRP A 266 2.25 2.52 -14.44
C TRP A 266 1.96 3.94 -13.98
N GLN A 267 0.72 4.41 -14.14
CA GLN A 267 0.32 5.74 -13.69
C GLN A 267 0.25 5.83 -12.16
N ALA A 268 -0.31 4.79 -11.54
CA ALA A 268 -0.55 4.76 -10.10
C ALA A 268 0.73 4.69 -9.25
N HIS A 269 1.84 4.17 -9.82
CA HIS A 269 3.08 4.00 -9.06
C HIS A 269 4.35 4.03 -9.91
N THR A 270 4.48 3.14 -10.91
CA THR A 270 5.79 2.76 -11.47
C THR A 270 6.53 3.95 -12.10
N ARG A 271 5.84 4.82 -12.83
CA ARG A 271 6.45 6.01 -13.47
C ARG A 271 7.04 7.00 -12.44
N HIS A 272 6.47 7.03 -11.23
CA HIS A 272 6.88 7.94 -10.17
C HIS A 272 7.93 7.33 -9.22
N CYS A 273 8.12 6.01 -9.26
CA CYS A 273 9.07 5.28 -8.42
C CYS A 273 10.39 5.01 -9.14
N ARG A 274 11.50 5.59 -8.63
CA ARG A 274 12.84 5.39 -9.22
C ARG A 274 13.25 3.91 -9.28
N ALA A 275 12.92 3.12 -8.25
CA ALA A 275 13.26 1.70 -8.19
C ALA A 275 12.49 0.91 -9.26
N CYS A 276 11.18 1.11 -9.38
CA CYS A 276 10.32 0.38 -10.33
C CYS A 276 10.54 0.82 -11.78
N SER A 277 10.63 2.12 -12.06
CA SER A 277 10.92 2.62 -13.41
C SER A 277 12.33 2.24 -13.88
N GLY A 278 13.30 2.25 -12.97
CA GLY A 278 14.65 1.78 -13.23
C GLY A 278 14.71 0.29 -13.54
N ALA A 279 14.01 -0.53 -12.78
CA ALA A 279 13.89 -1.97 -13.05
C ALA A 279 13.21 -2.25 -14.39
N LEU A 280 12.10 -1.58 -14.68
CA LEU A 280 11.40 -1.70 -15.97
C LEU A 280 12.31 -1.38 -17.16
N ARG A 281 13.09 -0.30 -17.05
CA ARG A 281 14.07 0.08 -18.09
C ARG A 281 15.11 -1.03 -18.31
N ARG A 282 15.70 -1.56 -17.23
CA ARG A 282 16.70 -2.64 -17.31
C ARG A 282 16.11 -3.92 -17.91
N ILE A 283 14.88 -4.28 -17.53
CA ILE A 283 14.17 -5.43 -18.11
C ILE A 283 14.00 -5.24 -19.61
N ARG A 284 13.55 -4.07 -20.07
CA ARG A 284 13.36 -3.76 -21.48
C ARG A 284 14.66 -3.74 -22.28
N GLN A 285 15.75 -3.30 -21.68
CA GLN A 285 17.08 -3.33 -22.29
C GLN A 285 17.68 -4.75 -22.35
N GLY A 286 17.47 -5.57 -21.31
CA GLY A 286 18.01 -6.92 -21.25
C GLY A 286 17.26 -7.96 -22.11
N ARG A 287 15.95 -7.74 -22.34
CA ARG A 287 15.13 -8.67 -23.14
C ARG A 287 15.66 -8.95 -24.55
N PRO A 288 15.95 -7.94 -25.41
CA PRO A 288 16.47 -8.21 -26.74
C PRO A 288 17.80 -8.93 -26.70
N VAL A 289 18.69 -8.62 -25.76
CA VAL A 289 19.96 -9.33 -25.58
C VAL A 289 19.71 -10.81 -25.28
N LEU A 290 18.78 -11.12 -24.40
CA LEU A 290 18.43 -12.50 -24.06
C LEU A 290 17.77 -13.24 -25.26
N VAL A 291 16.96 -12.56 -26.06
CA VAL A 291 16.36 -13.15 -27.27
C VAL A 291 17.43 -13.50 -28.28
N VAL A 292 18.42 -12.63 -28.47
CA VAL A 292 19.59 -12.92 -29.37
C VAL A 292 20.40 -14.07 -28.80
N ALA A 293 20.65 -14.10 -27.49
CA ALA A 293 21.37 -15.24 -26.87
C ALA A 293 20.64 -16.57 -27.10
N LEU A 294 19.31 -16.60 -26.89
CA LEU A 294 18.48 -17.78 -27.14
C LEU A 294 18.57 -18.24 -28.63
N ALA A 295 18.58 -17.31 -29.58
CA ALA A 295 18.71 -17.62 -30.98
C ALA A 295 20.10 -18.27 -31.28
N ILE A 296 21.16 -17.73 -30.70
CA ILE A 296 22.52 -18.28 -30.83
C ILE A 296 22.60 -19.66 -30.16
N GLU A 297 22.06 -19.85 -28.96
CA GLU A 297 22.03 -21.15 -28.27
C GLU A 297 21.29 -22.20 -29.09
N LEU A 298 20.17 -21.86 -29.74
CA LEU A 298 19.41 -22.74 -30.65
C LEU A 298 20.22 -23.14 -31.88
N LEU A 299 20.88 -22.19 -32.52
CA LEU A 299 21.74 -22.45 -33.69
C LEU A 299 22.92 -23.36 -33.33
N LEU A 300 23.55 -23.11 -32.17
CA LEU A 300 24.64 -23.96 -31.69
C LEU A 300 24.15 -25.37 -31.31
N ALA A 301 22.99 -25.52 -30.71
CA ALA A 301 22.40 -26.80 -30.36
C ALA A 301 22.08 -27.66 -31.62
N ALA A 302 21.75 -27.02 -32.74
CA ALA A 302 21.54 -27.68 -34.01
C ALA A 302 22.85 -28.13 -34.72
N SER A 303 24.02 -27.64 -34.29
CA SER A 303 25.32 -27.94 -34.87
C SER A 303 25.81 -29.36 -34.45
N PRO A 304 26.73 -30.00 -35.23
CA PRO A 304 27.30 -31.30 -34.87
C PRO A 304 28.34 -31.17 -33.75
N LEU A 305 27.87 -30.95 -32.51
CA LEU A 305 28.68 -30.79 -31.32
C LEU A 305 28.76 -32.09 -30.50
N PRO A 306 29.85 -32.30 -29.71
CA PRO A 306 29.95 -33.40 -28.74
C PRO A 306 28.79 -33.40 -27.73
N LEU A 307 28.37 -34.60 -27.34
CA LEU A 307 27.22 -34.77 -26.40
C LEU A 307 27.29 -33.92 -25.12
N PRO A 308 28.43 -33.81 -24.41
CA PRO A 308 28.51 -32.99 -23.20
C PRO A 308 28.18 -31.49 -23.48
N LEU A 309 28.66 -30.99 -24.62
CA LEU A 309 28.41 -29.60 -25.01
C LEU A 309 26.93 -29.36 -25.40
N LYS A 310 26.33 -30.34 -26.08
CA LYS A 310 24.88 -30.30 -26.37
C LYS A 310 24.05 -30.29 -25.07
N LEU A 311 24.39 -31.11 -24.08
CA LEU A 311 23.69 -31.12 -22.78
C LEU A 311 23.81 -29.76 -22.08
N THR A 312 24.98 -29.14 -22.07
CA THR A 312 25.19 -27.79 -21.54
C THR A 312 24.33 -26.75 -22.26
N LEU A 313 24.27 -26.80 -23.58
CA LEU A 313 23.43 -25.90 -24.36
C LEU A 313 21.93 -26.08 -24.07
N VAL A 314 21.47 -27.30 -23.86
CA VAL A 314 20.07 -27.57 -23.48
C VAL A 314 19.77 -26.92 -22.10
N VAL A 315 20.67 -27.03 -21.12
CA VAL A 315 20.51 -26.38 -19.83
C VAL A 315 20.47 -24.85 -19.98
N LEU A 316 21.36 -24.28 -20.79
CA LEU A 316 21.37 -22.83 -21.09
C LEU A 316 20.07 -22.39 -21.75
N LEU A 317 19.58 -23.10 -22.77
CA LEU A 317 18.30 -22.80 -23.45
C LEU A 317 17.12 -22.78 -22.46
N ILE A 318 17.05 -23.80 -21.59
CA ILE A 318 15.99 -23.86 -20.59
C ILE A 318 16.09 -22.67 -19.63
N THR A 319 17.28 -22.37 -19.11
CA THR A 319 17.49 -21.26 -18.17
C THR A 319 17.22 -19.90 -18.81
N SER A 320 17.69 -19.67 -20.03
CA SER A 320 17.44 -18.45 -20.80
C SER A 320 15.95 -18.29 -21.11
N GLY A 321 15.26 -19.37 -21.47
CA GLY A 321 13.81 -19.36 -21.72
C GLY A 321 13.00 -19.05 -20.44
N LEU A 322 13.37 -19.66 -19.31
CA LEU A 322 12.75 -19.37 -18.02
C LEU A 322 13.01 -17.93 -17.59
N LEU A 323 14.21 -17.42 -17.80
CA LEU A 323 14.57 -16.03 -17.49
C LEU A 323 13.74 -15.06 -18.36
N LEU A 324 13.63 -15.32 -19.67
CA LEU A 324 12.80 -14.49 -20.57
C LEU A 324 11.34 -14.46 -20.13
N ARG A 325 10.79 -15.63 -19.77
CA ARG A 325 9.43 -15.74 -19.20
C ARG A 325 9.30 -14.91 -17.94
N GLN A 326 10.30 -14.95 -17.04
CA GLN A 326 10.30 -14.20 -15.80
C GLN A 326 10.42 -12.69 -16.02
N LEU A 327 11.26 -12.24 -16.96
CA LEU A 327 11.38 -10.82 -17.33
C LEU A 327 10.05 -10.30 -17.90
N ASN A 328 9.38 -11.06 -18.76
CA ASN A 328 8.07 -10.70 -19.31
C ASN A 328 6.99 -10.62 -18.19
N ARG A 329 7.04 -11.52 -17.21
CA ARG A 329 6.15 -11.47 -16.05
C ARG A 329 6.41 -10.23 -15.20
N TRP A 330 7.67 -9.89 -14.89
CA TRP A 330 8.02 -8.71 -14.11
C TRP A 330 7.66 -7.41 -14.84
N GLU A 331 7.91 -7.32 -16.15
CA GLU A 331 7.47 -6.16 -16.94
C GLU A 331 5.96 -5.96 -16.82
N ARG A 332 5.17 -7.01 -17.01
CA ARG A 332 3.72 -6.95 -16.85
C ARG A 332 3.31 -6.50 -15.44
N LEU A 333 3.91 -7.06 -14.39
CA LEU A 333 3.60 -6.71 -13.00
C LEU A 333 4.04 -5.29 -12.59
N LEU A 334 4.99 -4.69 -13.30
CA LEU A 334 5.37 -3.29 -13.13
C LEU A 334 4.42 -2.33 -13.85
N LEU A 335 3.69 -2.80 -14.85
CA LEU A 335 2.76 -2.00 -15.64
C LEU A 335 1.31 -2.17 -15.19
N GLN A 336 0.94 -3.39 -14.79
CA GLN A 336 -0.42 -3.77 -14.47
C GLN A 336 -0.45 -4.93 -13.47
N GLY A 337 -1.47 -5.01 -12.62
CA GLY A 337 -1.72 -6.16 -11.78
C GLY A 337 -2.15 -7.40 -12.58
N ASP A 338 -2.28 -8.52 -11.89
CA ASP A 338 -2.60 -9.81 -12.55
C ASP A 338 -4.01 -9.89 -13.14
N GLY A 339 -4.84 -8.85 -13.01
CA GLY A 339 -6.15 -8.73 -13.66
C GLY A 339 -7.23 -9.70 -13.16
N HIS A 340 -6.88 -10.55 -12.22
CA HIS A 340 -7.79 -11.54 -11.66
C HIS A 340 -8.53 -10.98 -10.44
N ALA A 341 -9.81 -11.30 -10.35
CA ALA A 341 -10.57 -11.10 -9.12
C ALA A 341 -9.84 -11.74 -7.92
N PRO A 342 -10.04 -11.23 -6.70
CA PRO A 342 -9.42 -11.78 -5.50
C PRO A 342 -9.43 -13.30 -5.51
N ARG A 343 -8.32 -13.91 -5.09
CA ARG A 343 -8.07 -15.38 -5.12
C ARG A 343 -8.99 -16.17 -4.19
N ASN A 344 -10.13 -15.62 -3.90
CA ASN A 344 -11.19 -16.13 -3.01
C ASN A 344 -12.18 -17.09 -3.70
N ARG A 345 -11.75 -17.73 -4.78
CA ARG A 345 -12.55 -18.78 -5.43
C ARG A 345 -12.18 -20.17 -4.94
#